data_389669f31daab358f5929dbdde141193
#
_entry.id   389669f31daab358f5929dbdde141193
#
_cell.length_a   1.000
_cell.length_b   1.000
_cell.length_c   1.000
_cell.angle_alpha   90.00
_cell.angle_beta   90.00
_cell.angle_gamma   90.00
#
_symmetry.space_group_name_H-M   'P 1'
#
loop_
_entity.id
_entity.type
_entity.pdbx_description
1 polymer ?
#
loop_
_entity_poly.entity_id
_entity_poly.type
_entity_poly.pdbx_seq_one_letter_code
_entity_poly.pdbx_strand_id
1 'polypeptide(L)'
;MMKKLLLFVMITGIISTAHAQIENPVTWTYTAKKIKGDVYELHMTAALEGKWHIYSQDAGDGPVPTSFEFAKNPLVKPDGKVTEVGKLDKEYDPNFKSTLRFYTGKVDFVQRIKLKSPVNTLVKGKITYMVCNDKKCLPPRDVDFSIKINPKS
;
A
#
# COMPACT_ATOMS: atom_id res chain seq x y z
N MET A 1 10.87 -73.04 20.60
CA MET A 1 11.64 -71.75 20.59
C MET A 1 10.94 -70.77 19.66
N MET A 2 10.10 -69.88 20.21
CA MET A 2 9.38 -68.87 19.43
C MET A 2 10.24 -67.60 19.29
N LYS A 3 10.70 -67.32 18.08
CA LYS A 3 11.40 -66.05 17.76
C LYS A 3 10.35 -64.94 17.63
N LYS A 4 10.32 -64.02 18.60
CA LYS A 4 9.51 -62.80 18.54
C LYS A 4 10.17 -61.83 17.58
N LEU A 5 9.57 -61.65 16.38
CA LEU A 5 9.98 -60.64 15.41
C LEU A 5 9.36 -59.30 15.84
N LEU A 6 10.17 -58.40 16.40
CA LEU A 6 9.80 -57.04 16.73
C LEU A 6 9.82 -56.22 15.43
N LEU A 7 8.62 -55.90 14.90
CA LEU A 7 8.45 -54.99 13.75
C LEU A 7 8.56 -53.57 14.24
N PHE A 8 9.71 -52.93 14.01
CA PHE A 8 9.94 -51.51 14.34
C PHE A 8 9.37 -50.67 13.19
N VAL A 9 8.14 -50.18 13.34
CA VAL A 9 7.53 -49.23 12.42
C VAL A 9 8.13 -47.87 12.63
N MET A 10 9.07 -47.47 11.76
CA MET A 10 9.62 -46.13 11.68
C MET A 10 8.55 -45.20 11.09
N ILE A 11 7.84 -44.46 11.94
CA ILE A 11 6.95 -43.37 11.51
C ILE A 11 7.83 -42.16 11.17
N THR A 12 8.17 -42.03 9.88
CA THR A 12 8.79 -40.80 9.37
C THR A 12 7.72 -39.72 9.32
N GLY A 13 7.68 -38.89 10.35
CA GLY A 13 6.84 -37.69 10.39
C GLY A 13 7.28 -36.71 9.29
N ILE A 14 6.45 -36.56 8.26
CA ILE A 14 6.61 -35.49 7.26
C ILE A 14 6.25 -34.19 7.94
N ILE A 15 7.25 -33.42 8.37
CA ILE A 15 7.07 -32.06 8.86
C ILE A 15 6.79 -31.18 7.64
N SER A 16 5.51 -31.01 7.31
CA SER A 16 5.06 -30.04 6.34
C SER A 16 5.27 -28.64 6.94
N THR A 17 6.30 -27.94 6.51
CA THR A 17 6.48 -26.52 6.82
C THR A 17 5.39 -25.75 6.10
N ALA A 18 4.31 -25.43 6.80
CA ALA A 18 3.30 -24.50 6.32
C ALA A 18 3.95 -23.11 6.20
N HIS A 19 4.33 -22.71 5.01
CA HIS A 19 4.71 -21.35 4.73
C HIS A 19 3.42 -20.53 4.73
N ALA A 20 3.17 -19.79 5.79
CA ALA A 20 2.12 -18.78 5.81
C ALA A 20 2.53 -17.70 4.78
N GLN A 21 1.93 -17.74 3.60
CA GLN A 21 2.09 -16.68 2.60
C GLN A 21 1.42 -15.43 3.17
N ILE A 22 2.22 -14.40 3.42
CA ILE A 22 1.70 -13.08 3.80
C ILE A 22 0.97 -12.54 2.57
N GLU A 23 -0.36 -12.52 2.65
CA GLU A 23 -1.20 -11.99 1.58
C GLU A 23 -0.90 -10.50 1.38
N ASN A 24 -0.48 -10.13 0.18
CA ASN A 24 -0.16 -8.75 -0.17
C ASN A 24 -0.78 -8.39 -1.51
N PRO A 25 -2.09 -8.04 -1.52
CA PRO A 25 -2.84 -7.80 -2.75
C PRO A 25 -2.59 -6.43 -3.38
N VAL A 26 -1.66 -5.64 -2.85
CA VAL A 26 -1.35 -4.29 -3.33
C VAL A 26 0.07 -4.21 -3.84
N THR A 27 0.21 -3.80 -5.09
CA THR A 27 1.52 -3.43 -5.67
C THR A 27 1.62 -1.91 -5.75
N TRP A 28 2.62 -1.34 -5.09
CA TRP A 28 2.91 0.09 -5.12
C TRP A 28 3.95 0.43 -6.18
N THR A 29 3.70 1.50 -6.93
CA THR A 29 4.65 2.09 -7.87
C THR A 29 4.84 3.56 -7.55
N TYR A 30 6.10 4.02 -7.60
CA TYR A 30 6.47 5.38 -7.21
C TYR A 30 7.19 6.08 -8.36
N THR A 31 6.69 7.26 -8.77
CA THR A 31 7.32 8.05 -9.82
C THR A 31 7.26 9.54 -9.51
N ALA A 32 8.17 10.33 -10.09
CA ALA A 32 8.12 11.77 -10.08
C ALA A 32 7.98 12.29 -11.51
N LYS A 33 7.06 13.22 -11.72
CA LYS A 33 6.81 13.86 -13.00
C LYS A 33 7.01 15.36 -12.90
N LYS A 34 7.88 15.91 -13.73
CA LYS A 34 8.06 17.35 -13.84
C LYS A 34 6.86 17.98 -14.56
N ILE A 35 6.27 18.99 -13.97
CA ILE A 35 5.12 19.71 -14.53
C ILE A 35 5.60 20.98 -15.26
N LYS A 36 6.26 21.87 -14.52
CA LYS A 36 6.89 23.08 -15.08
C LYS A 36 7.86 23.67 -14.06
N GLY A 37 8.96 24.26 -14.54
CA GLY A 37 9.93 24.93 -13.67
C GLY A 37 10.43 24.03 -12.54
N ASP A 38 10.13 24.42 -11.32
CA ASP A 38 10.46 23.73 -10.07
C ASP A 38 9.33 22.85 -9.51
N VAL A 39 8.20 22.76 -10.23
CA VAL A 39 7.00 22.02 -9.79
C VAL A 39 7.02 20.59 -10.31
N TYR A 40 6.82 19.64 -9.40
CA TYR A 40 6.73 18.20 -9.68
C TYR A 40 5.47 17.61 -9.07
N GLU A 41 5.00 16.52 -9.66
CA GLU A 41 4.02 15.60 -9.08
C GLU A 41 4.72 14.31 -8.69
N LEU A 42 4.49 13.89 -7.45
CA LEU A 42 4.90 12.60 -6.92
C LEU A 42 3.69 11.67 -7.01
N HIS A 43 3.82 10.63 -7.79
CA HIS A 43 2.79 9.62 -7.99
C HIS A 43 3.10 8.40 -7.13
N MET A 44 2.16 8.03 -6.29
CA MET A 44 2.18 6.84 -5.44
C MET A 44 0.98 5.99 -5.86
N THR A 45 1.20 5.09 -6.81
CA THR A 45 0.13 4.33 -7.46
C THR A 45 -0.02 2.98 -6.79
N ALA A 46 -1.22 2.69 -6.28
CA ALA A 46 -1.62 1.38 -5.80
C ALA A 46 -2.35 0.61 -6.91
N ALA A 47 -1.85 -0.57 -7.27
CA ALA A 47 -2.55 -1.54 -8.09
C ALA A 47 -3.02 -2.70 -7.22
N LEU A 48 -4.32 -3.03 -7.30
CA LEU A 48 -4.97 -4.02 -6.46
C LEU A 48 -5.31 -5.28 -7.25
N GLU A 49 -5.11 -6.44 -6.64
CA GLU A 49 -5.40 -7.71 -7.25
C GLU A 49 -6.87 -8.12 -7.04
N GLY A 50 -7.47 -8.68 -8.10
CA GLY A 50 -8.80 -9.30 -8.04
C GLY A 50 -9.87 -8.36 -7.48
N LYS A 51 -10.54 -8.79 -6.42
CA LYS A 51 -11.63 -8.05 -5.75
C LYS A 51 -11.20 -7.24 -4.53
N TRP A 52 -9.89 -7.07 -4.33
CA TRP A 52 -9.39 -6.25 -3.24
C TRP A 52 -9.65 -4.77 -3.52
N HIS A 53 -9.94 -4.02 -2.47
CA HIS A 53 -10.09 -2.58 -2.51
C HIS A 53 -9.26 -1.92 -1.40
N ILE A 54 -8.79 -0.71 -1.67
CA ILE A 54 -8.06 0.15 -0.73
C ILE A 54 -8.93 1.34 -0.36
N TYR A 55 -8.95 1.69 0.91
CA TYR A 55 -9.76 2.81 1.38
C TYR A 55 -9.16 4.16 0.97
N SER A 56 -10.06 5.11 0.67
CA SER A 56 -9.73 6.51 0.42
C SER A 56 -9.11 7.16 1.66
N GLN A 57 -8.48 8.33 1.52
CA GLN A 57 -8.08 9.20 2.63
C GLN A 57 -9.28 9.68 3.46
N ASP A 58 -10.46 9.71 2.85
CA ASP A 58 -11.75 9.90 3.50
C ASP A 58 -12.57 8.62 3.39
N ALA A 59 -12.20 7.62 4.16
CA ALA A 59 -12.77 6.27 4.09
C ALA A 59 -14.23 6.16 4.59
N GLY A 60 -14.67 7.08 5.42
CA GLY A 60 -15.87 6.96 6.26
C GLY A 60 -15.50 6.38 7.63
N ASP A 61 -16.52 6.10 8.46
CA ASP A 61 -16.31 5.60 9.81
C ASP A 61 -16.04 4.09 9.80
N GLY A 62 -15.00 3.67 10.47
CA GLY A 62 -14.67 2.27 10.73
C GLY A 62 -13.30 1.81 10.21
N PRO A 63 -13.06 1.73 8.89
CA PRO A 63 -11.77 1.28 8.38
C PRO A 63 -10.68 2.35 8.54
N VAL A 64 -9.42 1.88 8.58
CA VAL A 64 -8.28 2.79 8.60
C VAL A 64 -8.12 3.42 7.21
N PRO A 65 -8.19 4.77 7.10
CA PRO A 65 -8.04 5.47 5.83
C PRO A 65 -6.59 5.40 5.33
N THR A 66 -6.41 5.52 4.02
CA THR A 66 -5.07 5.70 3.45
C THR A 66 -4.50 7.04 3.88
N SER A 67 -3.28 7.05 4.40
CA SER A 67 -2.61 8.28 4.86
C SER A 67 -1.14 8.29 4.48
N PHE A 68 -0.57 9.49 4.43
CA PHE A 68 0.79 9.75 3.95
C PHE A 68 1.57 10.57 4.97
N GLU A 69 2.72 10.08 5.37
CA GLU A 69 3.69 10.80 6.18
C GLU A 69 4.95 11.05 5.35
N PHE A 70 5.27 12.32 5.09
CA PHE A 70 6.49 12.69 4.37
C PHE A 70 7.60 13.03 5.34
N ALA A 71 8.78 12.44 5.12
CA ALA A 71 9.97 12.77 5.87
C ALA A 71 10.41 14.22 5.56
N LYS A 72 10.93 14.91 6.54
CA LYS A 72 11.45 16.28 6.37
C LYS A 72 12.55 16.29 5.31
N ASN A 73 12.40 17.16 4.31
CA ASN A 73 13.38 17.40 3.27
C ASN A 73 13.50 18.92 3.05
N PRO A 74 14.66 19.55 3.37
CA PRO A 74 14.83 20.99 3.28
C PRO A 74 14.77 21.51 1.83
N LEU A 75 14.98 20.65 0.83
CA LEU A 75 14.95 20.99 -0.59
C LEU A 75 13.55 20.91 -1.20
N VAL A 76 12.58 20.39 -0.47
CA VAL A 76 11.23 20.11 -0.97
C VAL A 76 10.20 20.86 -0.13
N LYS A 77 9.30 21.56 -0.81
CA LYS A 77 8.11 22.16 -0.19
C LYS A 77 6.85 21.48 -0.73
N PRO A 78 6.00 20.87 0.10
CA PRO A 78 4.68 20.40 -0.33
C PRO A 78 3.83 21.57 -0.89
N ASP A 79 3.09 21.31 -1.95
CA ASP A 79 2.17 22.25 -2.59
C ASP A 79 0.76 21.63 -2.58
N GLY A 80 0.01 21.92 -1.55
CA GLY A 80 -1.30 21.34 -1.28
C GLY A 80 -1.25 19.98 -0.56
N LYS A 81 -2.40 19.31 -0.53
CA LYS A 81 -2.58 17.96 0.04
C LYS A 81 -2.41 16.90 -1.04
N VAL A 82 -2.21 15.65 -0.63
CA VAL A 82 -2.31 14.49 -1.54
C VAL A 82 -3.71 14.42 -2.12
N THR A 83 -3.80 14.29 -3.45
CA THR A 83 -5.04 14.10 -4.19
C THR A 83 -5.15 12.66 -4.67
N GLU A 84 -6.37 12.20 -4.91
CA GLU A 84 -6.67 10.85 -5.39
C GLU A 84 -7.16 10.90 -6.82
N VAL A 85 -6.57 10.09 -7.68
CA VAL A 85 -6.96 9.95 -9.09
C VAL A 85 -7.31 8.50 -9.37
N GLY A 86 -8.60 8.25 -9.56
CA GLY A 86 -9.17 6.92 -9.77
C GLY A 86 -10.70 6.96 -9.75
N LYS A 87 -11.30 5.81 -9.99
CA LYS A 87 -12.76 5.66 -9.86
C LYS A 87 -13.09 5.38 -8.39
N LEU A 88 -13.61 6.38 -7.70
CA LEU A 88 -14.05 6.25 -6.31
C LEU A 88 -15.37 5.50 -6.25
N ASP A 89 -15.38 4.39 -5.54
CA ASP A 89 -16.58 3.64 -5.20
C ASP A 89 -17.09 4.07 -3.81
N LYS A 90 -18.44 4.08 -3.63
CA LYS A 90 -19.10 4.42 -2.37
C LYS A 90 -20.15 3.36 -2.09
N GLU A 91 -20.06 2.72 -0.94
CA GLU A 91 -20.95 1.65 -0.55
C GLU A 91 -21.28 1.73 0.95
N TYR A 92 -22.55 1.51 1.29
CA TYR A 92 -22.95 1.41 2.68
C TYR A 92 -22.59 0.04 3.24
N ASP A 93 -21.74 0.02 4.26
CA ASP A 93 -21.36 -1.22 4.96
C ASP A 93 -22.17 -1.35 6.26
N PRO A 94 -23.00 -2.41 6.40
CA PRO A 94 -23.82 -2.63 7.59
C PRO A 94 -23.00 -2.98 8.85
N ASN A 95 -21.78 -3.51 8.70
CA ASN A 95 -20.92 -3.84 9.83
C ASN A 95 -20.34 -2.57 10.47
N PHE A 96 -19.93 -1.63 9.64
CA PHE A 96 -19.46 -0.32 10.10
C PHE A 96 -20.59 0.70 10.28
N LYS A 97 -21.80 0.41 9.79
CA LYS A 97 -22.96 1.33 9.78
C LYS A 97 -22.64 2.70 9.17
N SER A 98 -21.78 2.69 8.17
CA SER A 98 -21.22 3.87 7.51
C SER A 98 -21.16 3.69 6.01
N THR A 99 -21.17 4.80 5.26
CA THR A 99 -20.87 4.79 3.84
C THR A 99 -19.35 4.86 3.67
N LEU A 100 -18.78 3.77 3.20
CA LEU A 100 -17.36 3.63 2.97
C LEU A 100 -16.98 4.13 1.57
N ARG A 101 -15.76 4.66 1.45
CA ARG A 101 -15.18 5.17 0.20
C ARG A 101 -13.88 4.44 -0.06
N PHE A 102 -13.77 3.84 -1.24
CA PHE A 102 -12.63 2.99 -1.57
C PHE A 102 -12.38 2.96 -3.09
N TYR A 103 -11.25 2.37 -3.46
CA TYR A 103 -10.83 2.17 -4.85
C TYR A 103 -10.59 0.69 -5.11
N THR A 104 -11.04 0.22 -6.28
CA THR A 104 -10.76 -1.10 -6.82
C THR A 104 -9.81 -1.01 -8.02
N GLY A 105 -9.07 -2.07 -8.29
CA GLY A 105 -8.15 -2.16 -9.42
C GLY A 105 -6.95 -1.22 -9.31
N LYS A 106 -7.14 0.10 -9.44
CA LYS A 106 -6.02 1.05 -9.44
C LYS A 106 -6.45 2.43 -8.93
N VAL A 107 -5.60 3.03 -8.09
CA VAL A 107 -5.70 4.45 -7.70
C VAL A 107 -4.30 5.07 -7.67
N ASP A 108 -4.21 6.32 -8.05
CA ASP A 108 -2.99 7.11 -7.99
C ASP A 108 -3.15 8.24 -6.96
N PHE A 109 -2.29 8.22 -5.95
CA PHE A 109 -2.21 9.28 -4.94
C PHE A 109 -1.11 10.25 -5.37
N VAL A 110 -1.48 11.50 -5.59
CA VAL A 110 -0.61 12.50 -6.19
C VAL A 110 -0.32 13.63 -5.20
N GLN A 111 0.94 13.83 -4.86
CA GLN A 111 1.41 14.98 -4.10
C GLN A 111 2.17 15.95 -4.99
N ARG A 112 1.69 17.18 -5.11
CA ARG A 112 2.45 18.25 -5.75
C ARG A 112 3.50 18.80 -4.79
N ILE A 113 4.67 19.10 -5.34
CA ILE A 113 5.79 19.67 -4.60
C ILE A 113 6.49 20.75 -5.43
N LYS A 114 7.21 21.63 -4.74
CA LYS A 114 8.18 22.56 -5.33
C LYS A 114 9.58 22.24 -4.83
N LEU A 115 10.54 22.16 -5.77
CA LEU A 115 11.96 22.12 -5.42
C LEU A 115 12.47 23.52 -5.12
N LYS A 116 13.23 23.67 -4.03
CA LYS A 116 13.89 24.93 -3.68
C LYS A 116 15.20 25.16 -4.40
N SER A 117 15.78 24.08 -4.97
CA SER A 117 17.03 24.11 -5.73
C SER A 117 17.03 23.01 -6.79
N PRO A 118 17.63 23.23 -7.96
CA PRO A 118 17.66 22.27 -9.07
C PRO A 118 18.72 21.17 -8.87
N VAL A 119 18.68 20.47 -7.73
CA VAL A 119 19.59 19.39 -7.38
C VAL A 119 18.84 18.08 -7.22
N ASN A 120 19.53 16.97 -7.49
CA ASN A 120 18.95 15.64 -7.29
C ASN A 120 18.60 15.45 -5.80
N THR A 121 17.40 14.95 -5.54
CA THR A 121 16.96 14.67 -4.17
C THR A 121 16.04 13.45 -4.12
N LEU A 122 15.85 12.92 -2.90
CA LEU A 122 14.94 11.83 -2.60
C LEU A 122 13.82 12.35 -1.71
N VAL A 123 12.57 12.17 -2.13
CA VAL A 123 11.42 12.35 -1.25
C VAL A 123 11.08 11.01 -0.65
N LYS A 124 11.19 10.92 0.67
CA LYS A 124 10.90 9.71 1.44
C LYS A 124 9.68 9.90 2.29
N GLY A 125 9.04 8.81 2.64
CA GLY A 125 7.90 8.82 3.53
C GLY A 125 7.35 7.44 3.77
N LYS A 126 6.18 7.40 4.39
CA LYS A 126 5.45 6.20 4.76
C LYS A 126 3.99 6.35 4.32
N ILE A 127 3.42 5.27 3.82
CA ILE A 127 1.99 5.14 3.53
C ILE A 127 1.42 4.14 4.52
N THR A 128 0.39 4.56 5.26
CA THR A 128 -0.45 3.64 6.04
C THR A 128 -1.74 3.40 5.28
N TYR A 129 -2.14 2.14 5.12
CA TYR A 129 -3.36 1.79 4.39
C TYR A 129 -3.98 0.50 4.91
N MET A 130 -5.26 0.31 4.62
CA MET A 130 -6.01 -0.91 4.89
C MET A 130 -6.69 -1.38 3.61
N VAL A 131 -6.77 -2.70 3.43
CA VAL A 131 -7.45 -3.34 2.30
C VAL A 131 -8.40 -4.41 2.75
N CYS A 132 -9.53 -4.48 2.07
CA CYS A 132 -10.54 -5.51 2.27
C CYS A 132 -10.98 -6.12 0.93
N ASN A 133 -11.65 -7.25 1.01
CA ASN A 133 -12.43 -7.85 -0.08
C ASN A 133 -13.78 -8.31 0.47
N ASP A 134 -14.61 -8.96 -0.36
CA ASP A 134 -15.96 -9.43 0.02
C ASP A 134 -15.97 -10.42 1.23
N LYS A 135 -14.81 -10.91 1.66
CA LYS A 135 -14.70 -11.95 2.68
C LYS A 135 -13.97 -11.51 3.95
N LYS A 136 -12.96 -10.64 3.82
CA LYS A 136 -12.08 -10.25 4.92
C LYS A 136 -11.37 -8.93 4.69
N CYS A 137 -10.92 -8.35 5.79
CA CYS A 137 -9.97 -7.24 5.80
C CYS A 137 -8.61 -7.72 6.29
N LEU A 138 -7.54 -7.19 5.71
CA LEU A 138 -6.20 -7.37 6.26
C LEU A 138 -5.93 -6.28 7.30
N PRO A 139 -5.11 -6.56 8.32
CA PRO A 139 -4.67 -5.52 9.24
C PRO A 139 -4.04 -4.33 8.51
N PRO A 140 -4.17 -3.11 9.04
CA PRO A 140 -3.50 -1.94 8.47
C PRO A 140 -2.01 -2.20 8.29
N ARG A 141 -1.45 -1.68 7.20
CA ARG A 141 -0.04 -1.84 6.84
C ARG A 141 0.62 -0.50 6.62
N ASP A 142 1.89 -0.46 7.00
CA ASP A 142 2.79 0.63 6.68
C ASP A 142 3.75 0.17 5.57
N VAL A 143 3.94 1.00 4.55
CA VAL A 143 4.98 0.82 3.53
C VAL A 143 5.80 2.09 3.41
N ASP A 144 7.12 1.94 3.43
CA ASP A 144 8.02 3.05 3.18
C ASP A 144 8.16 3.30 1.68
N PHE A 145 8.27 4.56 1.27
CA PHE A 145 8.55 4.93 -0.10
C PHE A 145 9.76 5.87 -0.21
N SER A 146 10.37 5.84 -1.39
CA SER A 146 11.44 6.75 -1.75
C SER A 146 11.35 7.10 -3.23
N ILE A 147 11.12 8.38 -3.52
CA ILE A 147 10.93 8.90 -4.89
C ILE A 147 12.10 9.79 -5.25
N LYS A 148 12.84 9.42 -6.30
CA LYS A 148 13.96 10.19 -6.80
C LYS A 148 13.48 11.31 -7.72
N ILE A 149 13.97 12.51 -7.50
CA ILE A 149 13.74 13.67 -8.35
C ILE A 149 15.06 14.07 -9.02
N ASN A 150 15.05 14.08 -10.34
CA ASN A 150 16.19 14.48 -11.17
C ASN A 150 15.81 15.73 -11.97
N PRO A 151 16.20 16.93 -11.56
CA PRO A 151 15.80 18.18 -12.25
C PRO A 151 16.33 18.31 -13.67
N LYS A 152 17.41 17.57 -14.00
CA LYS A 152 18.08 17.61 -15.30
C LYS A 152 17.53 16.61 -16.33
N SER A 153 16.56 15.77 -15.95
CA SER A 153 15.90 14.82 -16.87
C SER A 153 14.58 15.37 -17.38
#